data_d5b17b14259f0a2761c36767a0a9910d
#
_entry.id   d5b17b14259f0a2761c36767a0a9910d
#
_cell.length_a   1.000
_cell.length_b   1.000
_cell.length_c   1.000
_cell.angle_alpha   90.00
_cell.angle_beta   90.00
_cell.angle_gamma   90.00
#
_symmetry.space_group_name_H-M   'P 1'
#
loop_
_entity.id
_entity.type
_entity.pdbx_description
1 polymer ?
#
loop_
_entity_poly.entity_id
_entity_poly.type
_entity_poly.pdbx_seq_one_letter_code
_entity_poly.pdbx_strand_id
1 'polypeptide(L)'
;MMGAFYIGCGLSLAAAGLAPNLTTMAVAMFALGMFAAIYHPVGMAMLIEATNARGRSLAFNGVCGNLGVALAAGISAALATWVSWRAAFYVPAVLFVLTGIVYLWVTPYDRHQAKSRVSSPAVPLTPRLAVMLFGLFIVIALSAGLTFNVLTIALPKIVDERLSRDLPLLFVGGIATTVLVCGALAQLSVGRLVEWVPPHVIFAIVTGIGFLGNLWAAYAGGTALLVALAIAVAAIYGQVTVNDMIMARYTADAWRGRVYAVRYFLLFISAGVAIGMISLLHESGGFALVLGVNAVIALLLFITTLALVAMIISVEGRQRKPQPAE
;
A
#
# COMPACT_ATOMS: atom_id res chain seq x y z
N MET A 1 -14.26 -9.73 16.35
CA MET A 1 -13.79 -8.49 15.72
C MET A 1 -13.90 -8.56 14.18
N MET A 2 -13.45 -9.64 13.47
CA MET A 2 -13.59 -9.72 12.00
C MET A 2 -15.06 -9.68 11.52
N GLY A 3 -16.02 -10.27 12.25
CA GLY A 3 -17.45 -10.10 11.94
C GLY A 3 -17.91 -8.65 11.98
N ALA A 4 -17.43 -7.87 12.98
CA ALA A 4 -17.73 -6.44 13.06
C ALA A 4 -17.08 -5.65 11.89
N PHE A 5 -15.89 -6.04 11.44
CA PHE A 5 -15.26 -5.50 10.24
C PHE A 5 -16.18 -5.69 9.01
N TYR A 6 -16.56 -6.93 8.71
CA TYR A 6 -17.37 -7.21 7.51
C TYR A 6 -18.75 -6.55 7.56
N ILE A 7 -19.49 -6.75 8.65
CA ILE A 7 -20.84 -6.21 8.77
C ILE A 7 -20.81 -4.68 8.83
N GLY A 8 -19.90 -4.11 9.63
CA GLY A 8 -19.77 -2.66 9.77
C GLY A 8 -19.36 -1.97 8.46
N CYS A 9 -18.39 -2.53 7.72
CA CYS A 9 -18.04 -2.01 6.40
C CYS A 9 -19.22 -2.10 5.42
N GLY A 10 -19.94 -3.22 5.39
CA GLY A 10 -21.09 -3.38 4.50
C GLY A 10 -22.23 -2.41 4.81
N LEU A 11 -22.57 -2.23 6.08
CA LEU A 11 -23.60 -1.26 6.50
C LEU A 11 -23.18 0.19 6.22
N SER A 12 -21.92 0.52 6.43
CA SER A 12 -21.39 1.86 6.12
C SER A 12 -21.42 2.16 4.62
N LEU A 13 -21.06 1.17 3.76
CA LEU A 13 -21.18 1.29 2.32
C LEU A 13 -22.63 1.45 1.87
N ALA A 14 -23.56 0.69 2.44
CA ALA A 14 -24.97 0.84 2.15
C ALA A 14 -25.50 2.23 2.54
N ALA A 15 -25.09 2.75 3.71
CA ALA A 15 -25.41 4.11 4.14
C ALA A 15 -24.84 5.17 3.20
N ALA A 16 -23.62 4.98 2.67
CA ALA A 16 -23.04 5.89 1.69
C ALA A 16 -23.84 5.89 0.36
N GLY A 17 -24.27 4.70 -0.11
CA GLY A 17 -25.13 4.60 -1.29
C GLY A 17 -26.51 5.23 -1.12
N LEU A 18 -27.03 5.29 0.12
CA LEU A 18 -28.30 5.94 0.47
C LEU A 18 -28.16 7.44 0.75
N ALA A 19 -26.92 7.97 0.84
CA ALA A 19 -26.69 9.34 1.26
C ALA A 19 -27.40 10.37 0.34
N PRO A 20 -28.23 11.28 0.90
CA PRO A 20 -28.93 12.31 0.16
C PRO A 20 -28.06 13.54 -0.11
N ASN A 21 -26.96 13.70 0.63
CA ASN A 21 -26.05 14.85 0.52
C ASN A 21 -24.63 14.45 0.93
N LEU A 22 -23.69 15.37 0.66
CA LEU A 22 -22.26 15.15 0.90
C LEU A 22 -21.93 14.94 2.38
N THR A 23 -22.63 15.61 3.29
CA THR A 23 -22.38 15.48 4.75
C THR A 23 -22.71 14.07 5.24
N THR A 24 -23.89 13.54 4.88
CA THR A 24 -24.27 12.18 5.25
C THR A 24 -23.37 11.14 4.61
N MET A 25 -22.92 11.37 3.37
CA MET A 25 -21.93 10.53 2.73
C MET A 25 -20.60 10.55 3.47
N ALA A 26 -20.11 11.72 3.89
CA ALA A 26 -18.87 11.86 4.65
C ALA A 26 -18.95 11.11 6.00
N VAL A 27 -20.08 11.19 6.70
CA VAL A 27 -20.30 10.44 7.94
C VAL A 27 -20.28 8.92 7.69
N ALA A 28 -20.93 8.46 6.63
CA ALA A 28 -20.93 7.04 6.25
C ALA A 28 -19.51 6.56 5.87
N MET A 29 -18.73 7.38 5.13
CA MET A 29 -17.33 7.07 4.81
C MET A 29 -16.44 7.07 6.04
N PHE A 30 -16.65 7.97 6.99
CA PHE A 30 -15.95 7.96 8.27
C PHE A 30 -16.23 6.66 9.05
N ALA A 31 -17.50 6.25 9.12
CA ALA A 31 -17.89 4.98 9.75
C ALA A 31 -17.23 3.78 9.03
N LEU A 32 -17.21 3.79 7.69
CA LEU A 32 -16.49 2.79 6.89
C LEU A 32 -15.01 2.69 7.30
N GLY A 33 -14.35 3.84 7.42
CA GLY A 33 -12.93 3.90 7.84
C GLY A 33 -12.71 3.32 9.23
N MET A 34 -13.61 3.60 10.18
CA MET A 34 -13.56 3.04 11.55
C MET A 34 -13.63 1.50 11.54
N PHE A 35 -14.56 0.92 10.78
CA PHE A 35 -14.68 -0.53 10.70
C PHE A 35 -13.53 -1.14 9.88
N ALA A 36 -13.12 -0.51 8.79
CA ALA A 36 -12.01 -0.97 7.94
C ALA A 36 -10.67 -1.03 8.70
N ALA A 37 -10.45 -0.14 9.67
CA ALA A 37 -9.26 -0.13 10.52
C ALA A 37 -9.05 -1.43 11.32
N ILE A 38 -10.10 -2.23 11.53
CA ILE A 38 -10.02 -3.51 12.25
C ILE A 38 -9.20 -4.55 11.45
N TYR A 39 -9.24 -4.51 10.12
CA TYR A 39 -8.67 -5.57 9.27
C TYR A 39 -7.17 -5.77 9.49
N HIS A 40 -6.37 -4.70 9.41
CA HIS A 40 -4.93 -4.83 9.46
C HIS A 40 -4.40 -5.42 10.77
N PRO A 41 -4.80 -4.95 11.97
CA PRO A 41 -4.29 -5.53 13.21
C PRO A 41 -4.86 -6.91 13.49
N VAL A 42 -6.14 -7.14 13.22
CA VAL A 42 -6.81 -8.40 13.59
C VAL A 42 -6.66 -9.46 12.50
N GLY A 43 -6.93 -9.12 11.23
CA GLY A 43 -6.84 -10.06 10.11
C GLY A 43 -5.42 -10.54 9.87
N MET A 44 -4.42 -9.65 9.98
CA MET A 44 -3.01 -10.02 9.84
C MET A 44 -2.54 -10.92 10.98
N ALA A 45 -2.95 -10.65 12.22
CA ALA A 45 -2.64 -11.52 13.36
C ALA A 45 -3.24 -12.93 13.14
N MET A 46 -4.51 -13.01 12.78
CA MET A 46 -5.18 -14.29 12.49
C MET A 46 -4.50 -15.06 11.34
N LEU A 47 -4.10 -14.36 10.27
CA LEU A 47 -3.42 -14.97 9.13
C LEU A 47 -2.07 -15.59 9.54
N ILE A 48 -1.30 -14.89 10.38
CA ILE A 48 -0.01 -15.35 10.90
C ILE A 48 -0.19 -16.57 11.81
N GLU A 49 -1.26 -16.62 12.59
CA GLU A 49 -1.56 -17.74 13.48
C GLU A 49 -2.06 -18.98 12.74
N ALA A 50 -2.86 -18.77 11.68
CA ALA A 50 -3.49 -19.86 10.93
C ALA A 50 -2.53 -20.66 10.04
N THR A 51 -1.31 -20.17 9.77
CA THR A 51 -0.41 -20.79 8.78
C THR A 51 1.01 -21.00 9.30
N ASN A 52 1.63 -22.13 8.88
CA ASN A 52 3.05 -22.36 9.08
C ASN A 52 3.91 -21.66 7.99
N ALA A 53 3.35 -21.37 6.81
CA ALA A 53 4.00 -20.71 5.67
C ALA A 53 3.74 -19.18 5.70
N ARG A 54 4.06 -18.51 6.81
CA ARG A 54 3.73 -17.12 7.10
C ARG A 54 4.10 -16.15 5.97
N GLY A 55 5.31 -16.23 5.45
CA GLY A 55 5.78 -15.34 4.39
C GLY A 55 4.93 -15.46 3.11
N ARG A 56 4.63 -16.68 2.69
CA ARG A 56 3.81 -16.94 1.50
C ARG A 56 2.37 -16.45 1.67
N SER A 57 1.78 -16.67 2.84
CA SER A 57 0.41 -16.23 3.13
C SER A 57 0.29 -14.72 3.22
N LEU A 58 1.27 -14.04 3.83
CA LEU A 58 1.32 -12.59 3.88
C LEU A 58 1.51 -11.97 2.48
N ALA A 59 2.38 -12.55 1.66
CA ALA A 59 2.59 -12.11 0.29
C ALA A 59 1.30 -12.27 -0.55
N PHE A 60 0.64 -13.43 -0.44
CA PHE A 60 -0.64 -13.67 -1.12
C PHE A 60 -1.72 -12.67 -0.69
N ASN A 61 -1.86 -12.42 0.62
CA ASN A 61 -2.78 -11.41 1.14
C ASN A 61 -2.47 -10.01 0.61
N GLY A 62 -1.19 -9.62 0.55
CA GLY A 62 -0.77 -8.34 0.00
C GLY A 62 -1.12 -8.19 -1.48
N VAL A 63 -0.91 -9.24 -2.27
CA VAL A 63 -1.29 -9.25 -3.69
C VAL A 63 -2.79 -9.15 -3.88
N CYS A 64 -3.60 -9.89 -3.10
CA CYS A 64 -5.05 -9.78 -3.13
C CYS A 64 -5.52 -8.37 -2.76
N GLY A 65 -4.90 -7.74 -1.75
CA GLY A 65 -5.20 -6.35 -1.37
C GLY A 65 -4.91 -5.37 -2.50
N ASN A 66 -3.73 -5.43 -3.10
CA ASN A 66 -3.35 -4.56 -4.22
C ASN A 66 -4.19 -4.82 -5.47
N LEU A 67 -4.58 -6.07 -5.73
CA LEU A 67 -5.50 -6.40 -6.81
C LEU A 67 -6.89 -5.79 -6.56
N GLY A 68 -7.36 -5.80 -5.31
CA GLY A 68 -8.59 -5.11 -4.92
C GLY A 68 -8.54 -3.61 -5.20
N VAL A 69 -7.45 -2.94 -4.83
CA VAL A 69 -7.22 -1.52 -5.16
C VAL A 69 -7.19 -1.30 -6.67
N ALA A 70 -6.52 -2.18 -7.42
CA ALA A 70 -6.41 -2.09 -8.87
C ALA A 70 -7.76 -2.22 -9.58
N LEU A 71 -8.60 -3.17 -9.14
CA LEU A 71 -9.91 -3.43 -9.74
C LEU A 71 -10.97 -2.39 -9.33
N ALA A 72 -10.78 -1.68 -8.22
CA ALA A 72 -11.78 -0.77 -7.67
C ALA A 72 -12.22 0.30 -8.68
N ALA A 73 -11.27 0.91 -9.41
CA ALA A 73 -11.58 1.96 -10.39
C ALA A 73 -12.44 1.43 -11.55
N GLY A 74 -12.06 0.28 -12.13
CA GLY A 74 -12.80 -0.33 -13.25
C GLY A 74 -14.17 -0.84 -12.84
N ILE A 75 -14.27 -1.54 -11.71
CA ILE A 75 -15.53 -2.07 -11.18
C ILE A 75 -16.49 -0.91 -10.86
N SER A 76 -16.00 0.14 -10.18
CA SER A 76 -16.83 1.30 -9.82
C SER A 76 -17.29 2.05 -11.08
N ALA A 77 -16.42 2.22 -12.08
CA ALA A 77 -16.78 2.85 -13.35
C ALA A 77 -17.81 2.03 -14.13
N ALA A 78 -17.66 0.70 -14.18
CA ALA A 78 -18.62 -0.19 -14.84
C ALA A 78 -19.99 -0.14 -14.17
N LEU A 79 -20.05 -0.25 -12.84
CA LEU A 79 -21.29 -0.17 -12.07
C LEU A 79 -21.96 1.21 -12.22
N ALA A 80 -21.17 2.29 -12.20
CA ALA A 80 -21.68 3.65 -12.38
C ALA A 80 -22.23 3.87 -13.79
N THR A 81 -21.59 3.28 -14.82
CA THR A 81 -22.00 3.43 -16.22
C THR A 81 -23.24 2.58 -16.55
N TRP A 82 -23.27 1.32 -16.10
CA TRP A 82 -24.33 0.37 -16.52
C TRP A 82 -25.54 0.35 -15.61
N VAL A 83 -25.38 0.75 -14.33
CA VAL A 83 -26.46 0.70 -13.34
C VAL A 83 -26.70 2.10 -12.75
N SER A 84 -25.83 2.52 -11.85
CA SER A 84 -25.82 3.86 -11.23
C SER A 84 -24.57 4.03 -10.38
N TRP A 85 -24.19 5.27 -10.08
CA TRP A 85 -23.07 5.53 -9.16
C TRP A 85 -23.30 4.92 -7.76
N ARG A 86 -24.56 4.80 -7.34
CA ARG A 86 -24.94 4.17 -6.06
C ARG A 86 -24.66 2.67 -6.06
N ALA A 87 -24.73 2.01 -7.22
CA ALA A 87 -24.40 0.59 -7.31
C ALA A 87 -22.95 0.30 -6.93
N ALA A 88 -22.03 1.25 -7.16
CA ALA A 88 -20.64 1.13 -6.72
C ALA A 88 -20.48 1.04 -5.19
N PHE A 89 -21.49 1.42 -4.43
CA PHE A 89 -21.56 1.24 -2.98
C PHE A 89 -22.39 0.01 -2.59
N TYR A 90 -23.55 -0.21 -3.22
CA TYR A 90 -24.45 -1.30 -2.84
C TYR A 90 -23.87 -2.69 -3.15
N VAL A 91 -23.21 -2.86 -4.30
CA VAL A 91 -22.64 -4.16 -4.68
C VAL A 91 -21.59 -4.61 -3.66
N PRO A 92 -20.55 -3.83 -3.34
CA PRO A 92 -19.61 -4.24 -2.29
C PRO A 92 -20.26 -4.30 -0.91
N ALA A 93 -21.29 -3.47 -0.60
CA ALA A 93 -22.02 -3.55 0.68
C ALA A 93 -22.63 -4.94 0.88
N VAL A 94 -23.34 -5.45 -0.13
CA VAL A 94 -23.95 -6.79 -0.10
C VAL A 94 -22.86 -7.86 0.05
N LEU A 95 -21.77 -7.77 -0.71
CA LEU A 95 -20.67 -8.73 -0.62
C LEU A 95 -20.04 -8.75 0.78
N PHE A 96 -19.80 -7.58 1.38
CA PHE A 96 -19.26 -7.48 2.74
C PHE A 96 -20.22 -8.08 3.79
N VAL A 97 -21.52 -7.75 3.73
CA VAL A 97 -22.52 -8.31 4.66
C VAL A 97 -22.61 -9.82 4.51
N LEU A 98 -22.74 -10.34 3.29
CA LEU A 98 -22.79 -11.78 3.04
C LEU A 98 -21.55 -12.49 3.54
N THR A 99 -20.37 -11.95 3.24
CA THR A 99 -19.09 -12.48 3.74
C THR A 99 -19.06 -12.48 5.27
N GLY A 100 -19.55 -11.41 5.90
CA GLY A 100 -19.65 -11.32 7.35
C GLY A 100 -20.58 -12.37 7.97
N ILE A 101 -21.73 -12.60 7.37
CA ILE A 101 -22.70 -13.63 7.82
C ILE A 101 -22.06 -15.03 7.68
N VAL A 102 -21.48 -15.34 6.52
CA VAL A 102 -20.79 -16.62 6.28
C VAL A 102 -19.64 -16.81 7.26
N TYR A 103 -18.83 -15.75 7.47
CA TYR A 103 -17.74 -15.79 8.43
C TYR A 103 -18.21 -16.13 9.85
N LEU A 104 -19.27 -15.47 10.31
CA LEU A 104 -19.83 -15.70 11.66
C LEU A 104 -20.43 -17.11 11.80
N TRP A 105 -20.95 -17.67 10.70
CA TRP A 105 -21.53 -19.02 10.69
C TRP A 105 -20.46 -20.12 10.65
N VAL A 106 -19.38 -19.90 9.86
CA VAL A 106 -18.31 -20.91 9.66
C VAL A 106 -17.24 -20.86 10.76
N THR A 107 -17.06 -19.70 11.40
CA THR A 107 -16.00 -19.52 12.42
C THR A 107 -16.64 -19.47 13.81
N PRO A 108 -16.84 -20.62 14.48
CA PRO A 108 -17.33 -20.65 15.85
C PRO A 108 -16.31 -19.93 16.74
N TYR A 109 -16.85 -19.34 17.83
CA TYR A 109 -16.09 -18.51 18.79
C TYR A 109 -15.05 -19.37 19.54
N ASP A 110 -13.92 -19.64 18.89
CA ASP A 110 -12.81 -20.33 19.50
C ASP A 110 -11.80 -19.31 20.03
N ARG A 111 -11.60 -19.34 21.36
CA ARG A 111 -10.52 -18.59 22.02
C ARG A 111 -9.20 -19.28 21.71
N HIS A 112 -8.65 -19.04 20.54
CA HIS A 112 -7.28 -19.46 20.24
C HIS A 112 -6.33 -18.60 21.06
N GLN A 113 -5.74 -19.20 22.10
CA GLN A 113 -4.57 -18.63 22.77
C GLN A 113 -3.41 -18.69 21.80
N ALA A 114 -2.95 -17.49 21.37
CA ALA A 114 -1.77 -17.36 20.54
C ALA A 114 -0.58 -18.05 21.22
N LYS A 115 -0.13 -19.18 20.67
CA LYS A 115 1.15 -19.78 21.05
C LYS A 115 2.26 -18.91 20.48
N SER A 116 2.91 -18.14 21.33
CA SER A 116 4.14 -17.43 20.99
C SER A 116 5.17 -18.45 20.47
N ARG A 117 5.39 -18.47 19.16
CA ARG A 117 6.48 -19.22 18.54
C ARG A 117 7.67 -18.31 18.31
N VAL A 118 8.83 -18.78 18.72
CA VAL A 118 10.12 -18.14 18.52
C VAL A 118 10.31 -17.85 17.02
N SER A 119 10.47 -16.58 16.66
CA SER A 119 10.82 -16.16 15.32
C SER A 119 12.33 -16.14 15.13
N SER A 120 12.81 -16.16 13.89
CA SER A 120 14.25 -16.10 13.60
C SER A 120 14.90 -14.89 14.25
N PRO A 121 16.09 -15.03 14.84
CA PRO A 121 16.76 -13.92 15.50
C PRO A 121 17.02 -12.79 14.50
N ALA A 122 16.66 -11.57 14.89
CA ALA A 122 17.00 -10.38 14.12
C ALA A 122 18.53 -10.16 14.15
N VAL A 123 19.04 -9.47 13.14
CA VAL A 123 20.44 -9.04 13.10
C VAL A 123 20.73 -8.18 14.33
N PRO A 124 21.72 -8.53 15.17
CA PRO A 124 22.02 -7.74 16.37
C PRO A 124 22.55 -6.35 15.97
N LEU A 125 21.89 -5.31 16.46
CA LEU A 125 22.23 -3.92 16.20
C LEU A 125 22.62 -3.23 17.52
N THR A 126 23.59 -2.32 17.45
CA THR A 126 23.83 -1.41 18.58
C THR A 126 22.63 -0.46 18.75
N PRO A 127 22.35 0.04 19.96
CA PRO A 127 21.23 0.97 20.19
C PRO A 127 21.22 2.18 19.25
N ARG A 128 22.40 2.73 18.98
CA ARG A 128 22.55 3.87 18.06
C ARG A 128 22.15 3.51 16.63
N LEU A 129 22.58 2.36 16.13
CA LEU A 129 22.19 1.88 14.79
C LEU A 129 20.71 1.53 14.71
N ALA A 130 20.12 0.98 15.76
CA ALA A 130 18.70 0.69 15.83
C ALA A 130 17.84 1.98 15.74
N VAL A 131 18.23 3.04 16.44
CA VAL A 131 17.56 4.35 16.36
C VAL A 131 17.70 4.98 14.99
N MET A 132 18.89 4.94 14.38
CA MET A 132 19.10 5.45 13.02
C MET A 132 18.27 4.68 11.99
N LEU A 133 18.23 3.36 12.08
CA LEU A 133 17.45 2.49 11.23
C LEU A 133 15.95 2.80 11.34
N PHE A 134 15.47 2.97 12.58
CA PHE A 134 14.08 3.33 12.82
C PHE A 134 13.72 4.71 12.22
N GLY A 135 14.61 5.69 12.34
CA GLY A 135 14.46 6.99 11.69
C GLY A 135 14.35 6.89 10.17
N LEU A 136 15.21 6.08 9.53
CA LEU A 136 15.12 5.82 8.09
C LEU A 136 13.80 5.13 7.72
N PHE A 137 13.34 4.16 8.51
CA PHE A 137 12.06 3.50 8.27
C PHE A 137 10.86 4.46 8.37
N ILE A 138 10.89 5.46 9.27
CA ILE A 138 9.86 6.50 9.36
C ILE A 138 9.81 7.31 8.07
N VAL A 139 10.94 7.81 7.59
CA VAL A 139 11.02 8.61 6.36
C VAL A 139 10.58 7.79 5.15
N ILE A 140 11.02 6.54 5.06
CA ILE A 140 10.61 5.59 4.01
C ILE A 140 9.09 5.36 4.06
N ALA A 141 8.52 5.12 5.25
CA ALA A 141 7.10 4.85 5.40
C ALA A 141 6.24 6.04 4.96
N LEU A 142 6.62 7.26 5.35
CA LEU A 142 5.92 8.49 4.94
C LEU A 142 6.05 8.76 3.43
N SER A 143 7.27 8.71 2.90
CA SER A 143 7.52 8.99 1.48
C SER A 143 6.87 7.93 0.58
N ALA A 144 7.02 6.65 0.91
CA ALA A 144 6.38 5.56 0.18
C ALA A 144 4.85 5.62 0.29
N GLY A 145 4.32 5.92 1.49
CA GLY A 145 2.89 6.08 1.72
C GLY A 145 2.30 7.23 0.92
N LEU A 146 2.94 8.40 0.91
CA LEU A 146 2.50 9.55 0.11
C LEU A 146 2.52 9.21 -1.38
N THR A 147 3.64 8.69 -1.89
CA THR A 147 3.76 8.32 -3.31
C THR A 147 2.73 7.27 -3.71
N PHE A 148 2.51 6.25 -2.88
CA PHE A 148 1.49 5.22 -3.11
C PHE A 148 0.08 5.83 -3.19
N ASN A 149 -0.30 6.63 -2.20
CA ASN A 149 -1.64 7.19 -2.12
C ASN A 149 -1.89 8.23 -3.22
N VAL A 150 -0.93 9.08 -3.56
CA VAL A 150 -1.07 10.02 -4.69
C VAL A 150 -1.31 9.26 -5.98
N LEU A 151 -0.49 8.25 -6.29
CA LEU A 151 -0.64 7.48 -7.53
C LEU A 151 -1.96 6.70 -7.58
N THR A 152 -2.37 6.07 -6.47
CA THR A 152 -3.59 5.23 -6.49
C THR A 152 -4.87 6.04 -6.45
N ILE A 153 -4.91 7.13 -5.67
CA ILE A 153 -6.12 7.96 -5.51
C ILE A 153 -6.34 8.85 -6.74
N ALA A 154 -5.26 9.50 -7.22
CA ALA A 154 -5.38 10.46 -8.31
C ALA A 154 -5.42 9.80 -9.71
N LEU A 155 -5.02 8.53 -9.86
CA LEU A 155 -4.83 7.89 -11.15
C LEU A 155 -6.04 7.99 -12.09
N PRO A 156 -7.29 7.70 -11.67
CA PRO A 156 -8.44 7.84 -12.57
C PRO A 156 -8.60 9.29 -13.05
N LYS A 157 -8.41 10.26 -12.18
CA LYS A 157 -8.55 11.67 -12.53
C LYS A 157 -7.39 12.19 -13.40
N ILE A 158 -6.17 11.68 -13.19
CA ILE A 158 -5.04 11.96 -14.09
C ILE A 158 -5.33 11.45 -15.50
N VAL A 159 -5.90 10.24 -15.62
CA VAL A 159 -6.30 9.65 -16.91
C VAL A 159 -7.37 10.51 -17.56
N ASP A 160 -8.41 10.89 -16.83
CA ASP A 160 -9.52 11.73 -17.30
C ASP A 160 -9.04 13.08 -17.84
N GLU A 161 -8.19 13.79 -17.13
CA GLU A 161 -7.79 15.15 -17.49
C GLU A 161 -6.60 15.23 -18.45
N ARG A 162 -5.63 14.30 -18.33
CA ARG A 162 -4.36 14.40 -19.08
C ARG A 162 -4.25 13.48 -20.28
N LEU A 163 -5.09 12.44 -20.38
CA LEU A 163 -5.08 11.57 -21.53
C LEU A 163 -6.06 12.08 -22.61
N SER A 164 -7.34 12.26 -22.25
CA SER A 164 -8.36 12.87 -23.11
C SER A 164 -9.56 13.27 -22.25
N ARG A 165 -10.02 14.51 -22.39
CA ARG A 165 -11.16 15.05 -21.63
C ARG A 165 -12.51 14.46 -22.01
N ASP A 166 -12.58 13.74 -23.13
CA ASP A 166 -13.83 13.17 -23.69
C ASP A 166 -13.93 11.65 -23.51
N LEU A 167 -13.06 11.06 -22.67
CA LEU A 167 -13.11 9.61 -22.44
C LEU A 167 -14.35 9.23 -21.62
N PRO A 168 -15.15 8.26 -22.07
CA PRO A 168 -16.21 7.69 -21.26
C PRO A 168 -15.67 7.15 -19.93
N LEU A 169 -16.44 7.31 -18.85
CA LEU A 169 -16.05 6.89 -17.50
C LEU A 169 -15.55 5.45 -17.43
N LEU A 170 -16.17 4.55 -18.18
CA LEU A 170 -15.77 3.15 -18.27
C LEU A 170 -14.34 2.98 -18.77
N PHE A 171 -13.93 3.76 -19.78
CA PHE A 171 -12.56 3.72 -20.30
C PHE A 171 -11.56 4.31 -19.33
N VAL A 172 -11.90 5.42 -18.66
CA VAL A 172 -11.08 6.02 -17.59
C VAL A 172 -10.80 4.99 -16.49
N GLY A 173 -11.85 4.34 -16.00
CA GLY A 173 -11.72 3.29 -14.97
C GLY A 173 -10.94 2.07 -15.46
N GLY A 174 -11.18 1.64 -16.72
CA GLY A 174 -10.49 0.51 -17.34
C GLY A 174 -8.97 0.76 -17.50
N ILE A 175 -8.59 1.94 -17.97
CA ILE A 175 -7.18 2.35 -18.12
C ILE A 175 -6.50 2.43 -16.74
N ALA A 176 -7.14 3.08 -15.77
CA ALA A 176 -6.62 3.17 -14.42
C ALA A 176 -6.41 1.77 -13.81
N THR A 177 -7.39 0.88 -13.95
CA THR A 177 -7.29 -0.52 -13.54
C THR A 177 -6.10 -1.23 -14.20
N THR A 178 -5.93 -1.07 -15.52
CA THR A 178 -4.82 -1.70 -16.25
C THR A 178 -3.46 -1.27 -15.70
N VAL A 179 -3.27 0.03 -15.47
CA VAL A 179 -2.04 0.57 -14.88
C VAL A 179 -1.79 -0.01 -13.47
N LEU A 180 -2.81 -0.09 -12.63
CA LEU A 180 -2.68 -0.63 -11.28
C LEU A 180 -2.46 -2.16 -11.27
N VAL A 181 -3.06 -2.90 -12.20
CA VAL A 181 -2.82 -4.35 -12.37
C VAL A 181 -1.38 -4.61 -12.79
N CYS A 182 -0.80 -3.79 -13.69
CA CYS A 182 0.63 -3.87 -14.00
C CYS A 182 1.50 -3.76 -12.74
N GLY A 183 1.12 -2.89 -11.80
CA GLY A 183 1.79 -2.78 -10.50
C GLY A 183 1.68 -4.05 -9.66
N ALA A 184 0.51 -4.65 -9.58
CA ALA A 184 0.30 -5.90 -8.84
C ALA A 184 1.13 -7.06 -9.44
N LEU A 185 1.21 -7.14 -10.76
CA LEU A 185 2.05 -8.13 -11.45
C LEU A 185 3.55 -7.90 -11.22
N ALA A 186 3.98 -6.63 -11.26
CA ALA A 186 5.36 -6.27 -10.93
C ALA A 186 5.73 -6.64 -9.49
N GLN A 187 4.83 -6.48 -8.54
CA GLN A 187 5.02 -6.90 -7.15
C GLN A 187 5.30 -8.40 -7.04
N LEU A 188 4.57 -9.24 -7.80
CA LEU A 188 4.82 -10.68 -7.85
C LEU A 188 6.21 -11.01 -8.40
N SER A 189 6.61 -10.29 -9.46
CA SER A 189 7.92 -10.45 -10.08
C SER A 189 9.06 -10.06 -9.13
N VAL A 190 8.91 -8.94 -8.43
CA VAL A 190 9.84 -8.48 -7.38
C VAL A 190 9.90 -9.49 -6.24
N GLY A 191 8.75 -10.04 -5.82
CA GLY A 191 8.69 -11.07 -4.78
C GLY A 191 9.49 -12.34 -5.13
N ARG A 192 9.60 -12.69 -6.42
CA ARG A 192 10.48 -13.79 -6.88
C ARG A 192 11.94 -13.37 -6.98
N LEU A 193 12.20 -12.14 -7.42
CA LEU A 193 13.56 -11.64 -7.61
C LEU A 193 14.37 -11.59 -6.30
N VAL A 194 13.72 -11.35 -5.16
CA VAL A 194 14.38 -11.34 -3.84
C VAL A 194 14.94 -12.72 -3.41
N GLU A 195 14.57 -13.80 -4.11
CA GLU A 195 15.18 -15.13 -3.89
C GLU A 195 16.61 -15.21 -4.43
N TRP A 196 16.94 -14.40 -5.44
CA TRP A 196 18.24 -14.44 -6.14
C TRP A 196 19.09 -13.21 -5.93
N VAL A 197 18.47 -12.05 -5.66
CA VAL A 197 19.17 -10.77 -5.50
C VAL A 197 18.94 -10.24 -4.09
N PRO A 198 19.98 -9.70 -3.42
CA PRO A 198 19.83 -9.16 -2.07
C PRO A 198 18.71 -8.10 -2.00
N PRO A 199 17.80 -8.17 -1.01
CA PRO A 199 16.64 -7.27 -0.91
C PRO A 199 17.01 -5.79 -0.93
N HIS A 200 18.12 -5.39 -0.30
CA HIS A 200 18.55 -4.00 -0.26
C HIS A 200 18.95 -3.45 -1.64
N VAL A 201 19.51 -4.30 -2.53
CA VAL A 201 19.85 -3.92 -3.91
C VAL A 201 18.57 -3.71 -4.72
N ILE A 202 17.64 -4.66 -4.64
CA ILE A 202 16.33 -4.55 -5.31
C ILE A 202 15.60 -3.29 -4.84
N PHE A 203 15.66 -2.99 -3.54
CA PHE A 203 15.00 -1.82 -2.98
C PHE A 203 15.54 -0.52 -3.58
N ALA A 204 16.87 -0.38 -3.71
CA ALA A 204 17.47 0.78 -4.35
C ALA A 204 17.07 0.91 -5.83
N ILE A 205 17.11 -0.20 -6.58
CA ILE A 205 16.72 -0.21 -8.01
C ILE A 205 15.28 0.20 -8.18
N VAL A 206 14.37 -0.43 -7.43
CA VAL A 206 12.92 -0.21 -7.56
C VAL A 206 12.54 1.21 -7.15
N THR A 207 13.11 1.75 -6.07
CA THR A 207 12.83 3.14 -5.66
C THR A 207 13.43 4.16 -6.64
N GLY A 208 14.59 3.87 -7.24
CA GLY A 208 15.17 4.69 -8.30
C GLY A 208 14.31 4.71 -9.57
N ILE A 209 13.85 3.54 -10.02
CA ILE A 209 12.88 3.43 -11.14
C ILE A 209 11.59 4.19 -10.81
N GLY A 210 11.11 4.09 -9.57
CA GLY A 210 9.92 4.81 -9.11
C GLY A 210 10.07 6.32 -9.17
N PHE A 211 11.22 6.86 -8.75
CA PHE A 211 11.54 8.27 -8.90
C PHE A 211 11.51 8.71 -10.37
N LEU A 212 12.24 7.99 -11.25
CA LEU A 212 12.30 8.33 -12.68
C LEU A 212 10.93 8.23 -13.36
N GLY A 213 10.14 7.20 -13.02
CA GLY A 213 8.78 7.04 -13.52
C GLY A 213 7.85 8.20 -13.12
N ASN A 214 7.89 8.64 -11.87
CA ASN A 214 7.12 9.80 -11.40
C ASN A 214 7.58 11.09 -12.07
N LEU A 215 8.90 11.30 -12.21
CA LEU A 215 9.45 12.46 -12.87
C LEU A 215 9.02 12.51 -14.34
N TRP A 216 9.09 11.39 -15.04
CA TRP A 216 8.62 11.29 -16.42
C TRP A 216 7.11 11.55 -16.52
N ALA A 217 6.29 10.97 -15.65
CA ALA A 217 4.84 11.18 -15.64
C ALA A 217 4.44 12.65 -15.43
N ALA A 218 5.24 13.45 -14.70
CA ALA A 218 4.98 14.87 -14.50
C ALA A 218 4.96 15.65 -15.82
N TYR A 219 5.80 15.27 -16.77
CA TYR A 219 5.97 15.99 -18.06
C TYR A 219 5.38 15.26 -19.27
N ALA A 220 5.12 13.95 -19.16
CA ALA A 220 4.61 13.12 -20.25
C ALA A 220 3.14 13.42 -20.57
N GLY A 221 2.73 13.20 -21.81
CA GLY A 221 1.36 13.24 -22.28
C GLY A 221 0.99 12.01 -23.10
N GLY A 222 -0.30 11.80 -23.38
CA GLY A 222 -0.76 10.70 -24.20
C GLY A 222 -0.33 9.32 -23.69
N THR A 223 0.07 8.44 -24.60
CA THR A 223 0.52 7.07 -24.26
C THR A 223 1.79 7.05 -23.41
N ALA A 224 2.70 8.02 -23.57
CA ALA A 224 3.91 8.14 -22.76
C ALA A 224 3.58 8.36 -21.27
N LEU A 225 2.51 9.11 -20.96
CA LEU A 225 2.02 9.27 -19.60
C LEU A 225 1.58 7.93 -19.01
N LEU A 226 0.85 7.10 -19.76
CA LEU A 226 0.40 5.78 -19.28
C LEU A 226 1.57 4.85 -18.98
N VAL A 227 2.58 4.84 -19.85
CA VAL A 227 3.81 4.05 -19.62
C VAL A 227 4.55 4.55 -18.38
N ALA A 228 4.71 5.87 -18.23
CA ALA A 228 5.37 6.44 -17.07
C ALA A 228 4.62 6.13 -15.75
N LEU A 229 3.29 6.23 -15.76
CA LEU A 229 2.45 5.88 -14.62
C LEU A 229 2.53 4.37 -14.31
N ALA A 230 2.53 3.51 -15.32
CA ALA A 230 2.68 2.06 -15.13
C ALA A 230 4.04 1.73 -14.48
N ILE A 231 5.11 2.37 -14.92
CA ILE A 231 6.45 2.22 -14.31
C ILE A 231 6.45 2.71 -12.86
N ALA A 232 5.89 3.90 -12.59
CA ALA A 232 5.83 4.45 -11.25
C ALA A 232 5.01 3.56 -10.29
N VAL A 233 3.85 3.07 -10.75
CA VAL A 233 2.99 2.16 -9.97
C VAL A 233 3.66 0.79 -9.76
N ALA A 234 4.29 0.23 -10.80
CA ALA A 234 5.04 -1.01 -10.69
C ALA A 234 6.16 -0.92 -9.63
N ALA A 235 6.87 0.18 -9.63
CA ALA A 235 7.93 0.44 -8.67
C ALA A 235 7.40 0.58 -7.25
N ILE A 236 6.35 1.40 -7.04
CA ILE A 236 5.82 1.64 -5.68
C ILE A 236 5.14 0.39 -5.10
N TYR A 237 4.55 -0.48 -5.92
CA TYR A 237 4.00 -1.75 -5.47
C TYR A 237 5.11 -2.77 -5.17
N GLY A 238 6.12 -2.86 -6.04
CA GLY A 238 7.26 -3.76 -5.87
C GLY A 238 8.07 -3.45 -4.60
N GLN A 239 8.27 -2.18 -4.26
CA GLN A 239 9.03 -1.77 -3.08
C GLN A 239 8.37 -2.21 -1.76
N VAL A 240 7.03 -2.37 -1.71
CA VAL A 240 6.32 -2.77 -0.48
C VAL A 240 6.85 -4.08 0.06
N THR A 241 6.91 -5.10 -0.80
CA THR A 241 7.39 -6.45 -0.41
C THR A 241 8.83 -6.42 0.09
N VAL A 242 9.71 -5.69 -0.60
CA VAL A 242 11.13 -5.60 -0.24
C VAL A 242 11.32 -4.86 1.06
N ASN A 243 10.61 -3.75 1.25
CA ASN A 243 10.63 -2.98 2.49
C ASN A 243 10.17 -3.82 3.69
N ASP A 244 9.12 -4.63 3.53
CA ASP A 244 8.64 -5.53 4.58
C ASP A 244 9.70 -6.56 4.98
N MET A 245 10.40 -7.14 4.01
CA MET A 245 11.46 -8.10 4.26
C MET A 245 12.65 -7.48 5.00
N ILE A 246 13.09 -6.30 4.58
CA ILE A 246 14.19 -5.58 5.24
C ILE A 246 13.79 -5.22 6.67
N MET A 247 12.60 -4.66 6.86
CA MET A 247 12.09 -4.31 8.19
C MET A 247 12.03 -5.52 9.11
N ALA A 248 11.49 -6.65 8.62
CA ALA A 248 11.39 -7.88 9.40
C ALA A 248 12.78 -8.42 9.82
N ARG A 249 13.79 -8.31 8.94
CA ARG A 249 15.16 -8.79 9.17
C ARG A 249 15.92 -7.99 10.22
N TYR A 250 15.74 -6.67 10.22
CA TYR A 250 16.50 -5.74 11.06
C TYR A 250 15.76 -5.26 12.32
N THR A 251 14.53 -5.74 12.54
CA THR A 251 13.75 -5.39 13.75
C THR A 251 13.70 -6.55 14.70
N ALA A 252 14.16 -6.33 15.94
CA ALA A 252 14.10 -7.34 17.00
C ALA A 252 12.65 -7.75 17.29
N ASP A 253 12.42 -9.03 17.59
CA ASP A 253 11.08 -9.62 17.78
C ASP A 253 10.25 -8.88 18.82
N ALA A 254 10.87 -8.46 19.92
CA ALA A 254 10.21 -7.70 21.00
C ALA A 254 9.66 -6.33 20.54
N TRP A 255 10.23 -5.75 19.46
CA TRP A 255 9.86 -4.44 18.93
C TRP A 255 9.06 -4.53 17.62
N ARG A 256 9.06 -5.67 16.97
CA ARG A 256 8.47 -5.86 15.62
C ARG A 256 7.03 -5.38 15.54
N GLY A 257 6.18 -5.76 16.49
CA GLY A 257 4.79 -5.32 16.54
C GLY A 257 4.63 -3.79 16.62
N ARG A 258 5.48 -3.12 17.42
CA ARG A 258 5.46 -1.66 17.58
C ARG A 258 5.93 -0.94 16.29
N VAL A 259 7.00 -1.43 15.69
CA VAL A 259 7.52 -0.87 14.42
C VAL A 259 6.50 -0.99 13.30
N TYR A 260 5.84 -2.15 13.15
CA TYR A 260 4.76 -2.31 12.18
C TYR A 260 3.54 -1.44 12.50
N ALA A 261 3.17 -1.28 13.77
CA ALA A 261 2.07 -0.40 14.18
C ALA A 261 2.34 1.06 13.77
N VAL A 262 3.56 1.56 14.05
CA VAL A 262 3.99 2.90 13.62
C VAL A 262 3.96 3.03 12.11
N ARG A 263 4.47 2.03 11.37
CA ARG A 263 4.47 2.05 9.92
C ARG A 263 3.07 2.13 9.33
N TYR A 264 2.13 1.30 9.79
CA TYR A 264 0.74 1.35 9.30
C TYR A 264 0.05 2.66 9.67
N PHE A 265 0.29 3.18 10.87
CA PHE A 265 -0.19 4.48 11.28
C PHE A 265 0.28 5.59 10.34
N LEU A 266 1.57 5.62 9.99
CA LEU A 266 2.15 6.58 9.05
C LEU A 266 1.58 6.41 7.63
N LEU A 267 1.37 5.16 7.18
CA LEU A 267 0.76 4.86 5.89
C LEU A 267 -0.68 5.40 5.79
N PHE A 268 -1.47 5.25 6.86
CA PHE A 268 -2.86 5.75 6.87
C PHE A 268 -2.93 7.27 7.00
N ILE A 269 -2.06 7.88 7.81
CA ILE A 269 -1.95 9.36 7.86
C ILE A 269 -1.56 9.90 6.48
N SER A 270 -0.61 9.27 5.79
CA SER A 270 -0.18 9.71 4.46
C SER A 270 -1.31 9.68 3.43
N ALA A 271 -2.34 8.83 3.60
CA ALA A 271 -3.51 8.85 2.73
C ALA A 271 -4.33 10.15 2.89
N GLY A 272 -4.58 10.58 4.12
CA GLY A 272 -5.26 11.85 4.39
C GLY A 272 -4.45 13.06 3.89
N VAL A 273 -3.14 13.05 4.14
CA VAL A 273 -2.24 14.10 3.65
C VAL A 273 -2.20 14.12 2.12
N ALA A 274 -2.16 12.96 1.47
CA ALA A 274 -2.16 12.86 0.00
C ALA A 274 -3.43 13.47 -0.61
N ILE A 275 -4.61 13.25 -0.03
CA ILE A 275 -5.87 13.84 -0.50
C ILE A 275 -5.80 15.37 -0.44
N GLY A 276 -5.38 15.93 0.69
CA GLY A 276 -5.21 17.38 0.83
C GLY A 276 -4.16 17.95 -0.12
N MET A 277 -3.03 17.24 -0.27
CA MET A 277 -1.96 17.63 -1.20
C MET A 277 -2.45 17.59 -2.65
N ILE A 278 -3.17 16.56 -3.08
CA ILE A 278 -3.74 16.47 -4.43
C ILE A 278 -4.67 17.67 -4.67
N SER A 279 -5.59 17.96 -3.76
CA SER A 279 -6.53 19.09 -3.91
C SER A 279 -5.79 20.43 -4.07
N LEU A 280 -4.93 20.78 -3.12
CA LEU A 280 -4.22 22.07 -3.11
C LEU A 280 -3.30 22.24 -4.33
N LEU A 281 -2.53 21.23 -4.69
CA LEU A 281 -1.60 21.29 -5.81
C LEU A 281 -2.32 21.27 -7.15
N HIS A 282 -3.42 20.51 -7.25
CA HIS A 282 -4.23 20.46 -8.47
C HIS A 282 -4.89 21.81 -8.76
N GLU A 283 -5.44 22.50 -7.77
CA GLU A 283 -5.98 23.85 -7.91
C GLU A 283 -4.93 24.86 -8.36
N SER A 284 -3.68 24.71 -7.93
CA SER A 284 -2.59 25.64 -8.19
C SER A 284 -1.90 25.41 -9.54
N GLY A 285 -1.78 24.16 -10.02
CA GLY A 285 -0.98 23.83 -11.19
C GLY A 285 -1.35 22.50 -11.86
N GLY A 286 -2.56 21.97 -11.58
CA GLY A 286 -3.06 20.76 -12.17
C GLY A 286 -2.24 19.50 -11.81
N PHE A 287 -2.48 18.41 -12.52
CA PHE A 287 -1.77 17.16 -12.26
C PHE A 287 -0.29 17.17 -12.65
N ALA A 288 0.17 18.13 -13.45
CA ALA A 288 1.61 18.30 -13.68
C ALA A 288 2.34 18.66 -12.38
N LEU A 289 1.77 19.60 -11.60
CA LEU A 289 2.34 19.99 -10.30
C LEU A 289 2.19 18.85 -9.27
N VAL A 290 1.03 18.19 -9.21
CA VAL A 290 0.83 17.03 -8.31
C VAL A 290 1.88 15.94 -8.54
N LEU A 291 2.10 15.55 -9.78
CA LEU A 291 3.09 14.53 -10.15
C LEU A 291 4.52 15.02 -9.98
N GLY A 292 4.79 16.31 -10.23
CA GLY A 292 6.09 16.92 -9.98
C GLY A 292 6.47 16.88 -8.49
N VAL A 293 5.55 17.28 -7.60
CA VAL A 293 5.76 17.18 -6.15
C VAL A 293 5.88 15.72 -5.72
N ASN A 294 5.06 14.82 -6.29
CA ASN A 294 5.18 13.39 -6.02
C ASN A 294 6.54 12.82 -6.46
N ALA A 295 7.12 13.31 -7.55
CA ALA A 295 8.47 12.95 -7.97
C ALA A 295 9.55 13.42 -6.96
N VAL A 296 9.39 14.59 -6.36
CA VAL A 296 10.29 15.05 -5.28
C VAL A 296 10.17 14.15 -4.03
N ILE A 297 8.96 13.72 -3.68
CA ILE A 297 8.74 12.77 -2.58
C ILE A 297 9.36 11.40 -2.92
N ALA A 298 9.23 10.93 -4.17
CA ALA A 298 9.84 9.71 -4.64
C ALA A 298 11.38 9.81 -4.67
N LEU A 299 11.95 10.97 -4.94
CA LEU A 299 13.39 11.24 -4.81
C LEU A 299 13.84 11.13 -3.35
N LEU A 300 13.09 11.70 -2.42
CA LEU A 300 13.36 11.57 -0.98
C LEU A 300 13.34 10.10 -0.55
N LEU A 301 12.36 9.34 -1.02
CA LEU A 301 12.28 7.89 -0.81
C LEU A 301 13.54 7.20 -1.34
N PHE A 302 13.98 7.50 -2.55
CA PHE A 302 15.16 6.90 -3.18
C PHE A 302 16.44 7.25 -2.40
N ILE A 303 16.66 8.53 -2.06
CA ILE A 303 17.83 8.95 -1.28
C ILE A 303 17.87 8.27 0.09
N THR A 304 16.72 8.20 0.78
CA THR A 304 16.61 7.53 2.08
C THR A 304 16.86 6.03 1.95
N THR A 305 16.42 5.42 0.85
CA THR A 305 16.72 4.02 0.54
C THR A 305 18.22 3.80 0.33
N LEU A 306 18.91 4.67 -0.39
CA LEU A 306 20.36 4.59 -0.55
C LEU A 306 21.11 4.71 0.78
N ALA A 307 20.67 5.60 1.66
CA ALA A 307 21.23 5.71 3.01
C ALA A 307 21.00 4.41 3.83
N LEU A 308 19.82 3.81 3.73
CA LEU A 308 19.52 2.51 4.33
C LEU A 308 20.41 1.40 3.78
N VAL A 309 20.60 1.33 2.47
CA VAL A 309 21.48 0.35 1.81
C VAL A 309 22.93 0.50 2.27
N ALA A 310 23.46 1.72 2.30
CA ALA A 310 24.81 1.99 2.79
C ALA A 310 24.99 1.53 4.25
N MET A 311 23.97 1.76 5.10
CA MET A 311 24.00 1.30 6.49
C MET A 311 23.97 -0.24 6.57
N ILE A 312 23.11 -0.92 5.81
CA ILE A 312 23.05 -2.39 5.76
C ILE A 312 24.40 -2.99 5.36
N ILE A 313 25.00 -2.49 4.29
CA ILE A 313 26.32 -2.95 3.82
C ILE A 313 27.39 -2.76 4.91
N SER A 314 27.37 -1.63 5.61
CA SER A 314 28.30 -1.35 6.72
C SER A 314 28.12 -2.34 7.88
N VAL A 315 26.88 -2.69 8.24
CA VAL A 315 26.58 -3.65 9.32
C VAL A 315 27.01 -5.06 8.92
N GLU A 316 26.62 -5.52 7.73
CA GLU A 316 26.97 -6.87 7.25
C GLU A 316 28.49 -7.03 7.02
N GLY A 317 29.17 -5.97 6.55
CA GLY A 317 30.62 -5.97 6.39
C GLY A 317 31.39 -6.08 7.69
N ARG A 318 30.86 -5.51 8.78
CA ARG A 318 31.45 -5.66 10.14
C ARG A 318 31.31 -7.07 10.71
N GLN A 319 30.20 -7.74 10.40
CA GLN A 319 29.94 -9.11 10.87
C GLN A 319 30.77 -10.17 10.13
N ARG A 320 31.23 -9.87 8.90
CA ARG A 320 32.09 -10.77 8.11
C ARG A 320 33.58 -10.70 8.47
N LYS A 321 34.02 -9.68 9.21
CA LYS A 321 35.40 -9.63 9.68
C LYS A 321 35.58 -10.64 10.82
N PRO A 322 36.61 -11.56 10.72
CA PRO A 322 36.90 -12.49 11.80
C PRO A 322 37.20 -11.67 13.08
N GLN A 323 36.63 -12.09 14.20
CA GLN A 323 37.10 -11.56 15.49
C GLN A 323 38.58 -11.92 15.61
N PRO A 324 39.47 -10.97 15.99
CA PRO A 324 40.85 -11.33 16.31
C PRO A 324 40.82 -12.42 17.39
N ALA A 325 41.51 -13.51 17.11
CA ALA A 325 41.70 -14.57 18.12
C ALA A 325 42.38 -13.93 19.34
N GLU A 326 41.69 -13.93 20.49
CA GLU A 326 42.27 -13.58 21.77
C GLU A 326 43.22 -14.67 22.27
#